data_d422c446757d10e46248fa16e17efc84
#
_entry.id   d422c446757d10e46248fa16e17efc84
#
_cell.length_a   1.000
_cell.length_b   1.000
_cell.length_c   1.000
_cell.angle_alpha   90.00
_cell.angle_beta   90.00
_cell.angle_gamma   90.00
#
_symmetry.space_group_name_H-M   'P 1'
#
loop_
_entity.id
_entity.type
_entity.pdbx_description
1 polymer ?
#
loop_
_entity_poly.entity_id
_entity_poly.type
_entity_poly.pdbx_seq_one_letter_code
_entity_poly.pdbx_strand_id
1 'polypeptide(L)'
;MKTFLYDGDTLPMTPAADVASGTGYLFGAALFGVAVADVANGATGAFLTEGVVTIAKTSALAIAIGDRLFWDATNSVVNKTSVGQQCVGVAFSAAANPSSTVQMKIGQYLPAAT
;
A
#
# COMPACT_ATOMS: atom_id res chain seq x y z
N MET A 1 26.47 -9.36 8.77
CA MET A 1 26.72 -8.34 7.73
C MET A 1 26.64 -6.96 8.37
N LYS A 2 27.65 -6.15 8.16
CA LYS A 2 27.73 -4.86 8.86
C LYS A 2 26.83 -3.78 8.27
N THR A 3 26.44 -3.96 7.03
CA THR A 3 25.59 -2.96 6.35
C THR A 3 24.11 -3.31 6.41
N PHE A 4 23.77 -4.47 6.96
CA PHE A 4 22.39 -4.88 7.11
C PHE A 4 21.73 -4.07 8.23
N LEU A 5 20.62 -3.43 7.94
CA LEU A 5 19.94 -2.58 8.90
C LEU A 5 18.59 -3.16 9.32
N TYR A 6 17.75 -3.53 8.36
CA TYR A 6 16.43 -4.11 8.61
C TYR A 6 16.12 -5.17 7.58
N ASP A 7 15.18 -6.07 7.89
CA ASP A 7 14.73 -7.08 6.95
C ASP A 7 14.03 -6.50 5.74
N GLY A 8 13.48 -5.30 5.86
CA GLY A 8 12.76 -4.69 4.77
C GLY A 8 11.28 -5.05 4.72
N ASP A 9 10.86 -6.07 5.45
CA ASP A 9 9.44 -6.45 5.52
C ASP A 9 8.66 -5.45 6.34
N THR A 10 9.22 -5.05 7.46
CA THR A 10 8.59 -4.08 8.37
C THR A 10 9.62 -3.03 8.73
N LEU A 11 9.28 -1.78 8.52
CA LEU A 11 10.17 -0.67 8.80
C LEU A 11 9.55 0.31 9.78
N PRO A 12 10.35 0.88 10.71
CA PRO A 12 9.86 1.96 11.55
C PRO A 12 9.84 3.25 10.74
N MET A 13 8.68 3.89 10.66
CA MET A 13 8.52 5.11 9.88
C MET A 13 7.58 6.08 10.59
N THR A 14 7.71 7.36 10.25
CA THR A 14 6.94 8.43 10.87
C THR A 14 6.06 9.08 9.80
N PRO A 15 4.74 8.85 9.82
CA PRO A 15 3.86 9.48 8.83
C PRO A 15 3.56 10.93 9.23
N ALA A 16 3.13 11.70 8.25
CA ALA A 16 2.72 13.09 8.44
C ALA A 16 1.20 13.21 8.60
N ALA A 17 0.53 12.12 8.93
CA ALA A 17 -0.91 12.09 9.17
C ALA A 17 -1.21 10.87 10.03
N ASP A 18 -2.38 10.83 10.65
CA ASP A 18 -2.81 9.65 11.40
C ASP A 18 -3.05 8.51 10.43
N VAL A 19 -2.54 7.32 10.76
CA VAL A 19 -2.71 6.13 9.91
C VAL A 19 -3.28 5.02 10.78
N ALA A 20 -4.46 4.53 10.42
CA ALA A 20 -5.09 3.44 11.16
C ALA A 20 -4.45 2.11 10.76
N SER A 21 -4.49 1.16 11.69
CA SER A 21 -4.01 -0.20 11.44
C SER A 21 -4.65 -0.77 10.17
N GLY A 22 -3.85 -1.37 9.30
CA GLY A 22 -4.32 -1.95 8.05
C GLY A 22 -4.47 -0.96 6.92
N THR A 23 -4.20 0.32 7.15
CA THR A 23 -4.28 1.36 6.11
C THR A 23 -2.89 1.63 5.57
N GLY A 24 -2.82 1.86 4.27
CA GLY A 24 -1.56 2.19 3.63
C GLY A 24 -1.17 3.64 3.79
N TYR A 25 0.10 3.92 3.59
CA TYR A 25 0.62 5.27 3.56
C TYR A 25 1.80 5.32 2.60
N LEU A 26 1.82 6.33 1.75
CA LEU A 26 2.90 6.50 0.79
C LEU A 26 3.90 7.51 1.35
N PHE A 27 5.10 7.04 1.64
CA PHE A 27 6.18 7.88 2.15
C PHE A 27 7.00 8.39 0.97
N GLY A 28 6.95 9.68 0.72
CA GLY A 28 7.62 10.26 -0.43
C GLY A 28 6.98 9.80 -1.74
N ALA A 29 7.80 9.57 -2.75
CA ALA A 29 7.30 9.28 -4.09
C ALA A 29 6.92 7.82 -4.30
N ALA A 30 7.57 6.89 -3.61
CA ALA A 30 7.44 5.48 -3.97
C ALA A 30 7.47 4.50 -2.82
N LEU A 31 7.79 4.92 -1.61
CA LEU A 31 7.88 3.97 -0.48
C LEU A 31 6.51 3.82 0.17
N PHE A 32 5.87 2.70 -0.08
CA PHE A 32 4.54 2.41 0.44
C PHE A 32 4.61 1.41 1.58
N GLY A 33 3.89 1.68 2.66
CA GLY A 33 3.78 0.75 3.76
C GLY A 33 2.35 0.68 4.27
N VAL A 34 2.03 -0.44 4.94
CA VAL A 34 0.73 -0.65 5.57
C VAL A 34 0.94 -0.68 7.08
N ALA A 35 0.23 0.15 7.81
CA ALA A 35 0.41 0.25 9.25
C ALA A 35 0.03 -1.05 9.94
N VAL A 36 0.92 -1.55 10.78
CA VAL A 36 0.68 -2.77 11.57
C VAL A 36 -0.24 -2.47 12.74
N ALA A 37 -0.19 -1.24 13.24
CA ALA A 37 -1.05 -0.76 14.32
C ALA A 37 -1.35 0.70 14.05
N ASP A 38 -2.26 1.29 14.81
CA ASP A 38 -2.55 2.72 14.65
C ASP A 38 -1.30 3.55 14.92
N VAL A 39 -1.02 4.50 14.02
CA VAL A 39 0.15 5.39 14.15
C VAL A 39 -0.34 6.83 14.04
N ALA A 40 -0.08 7.60 15.08
CA ALA A 40 -0.47 9.00 15.09
C ALA A 40 0.46 9.84 14.23
N ASN A 41 -0.05 10.96 13.73
CA ASN A 41 0.73 11.94 13.01
C ASN A 41 1.97 12.34 13.82
N GLY A 42 3.13 12.19 13.23
CA GLY A 42 4.39 12.53 13.88
C GLY A 42 4.96 11.47 14.80
N ALA A 43 4.22 10.38 15.04
CA ALA A 43 4.74 9.27 15.83
C ALA A 43 5.41 8.25 14.92
N THR A 44 6.35 7.50 15.48
CA THR A 44 7.02 6.44 14.74
C THR A 44 6.31 5.11 15.00
N GLY A 45 5.95 4.43 13.94
CA GLY A 45 5.29 3.14 14.05
C GLY A 45 5.83 2.15 13.01
N ALA A 46 5.43 0.90 13.14
CA ALA A 46 5.85 -0.16 12.22
C ALA A 46 4.94 -0.19 11.00
N PHE A 47 5.54 -0.22 9.83
CA PHE A 47 4.82 -0.32 8.56
C PHE A 47 5.33 -1.53 7.79
N LEU A 48 4.41 -2.36 7.33
CA LEU A 48 4.73 -3.52 6.52
C LEU A 48 4.97 -3.05 5.08
N THR A 49 6.15 -3.35 4.55
CA THR A 49 6.54 -2.89 3.22
C THR A 49 6.64 -4.02 2.20
N GLU A 50 6.49 -5.27 2.65
CA GLU A 50 6.47 -6.45 1.78
C GLU A 50 5.47 -7.45 2.34
N GLY A 51 5.02 -8.36 1.49
CA GLY A 51 4.07 -9.39 1.89
C GLY A 51 2.73 -9.22 1.22
N VAL A 52 1.77 -10.03 1.65
CA VAL A 52 0.41 -9.99 1.10
C VAL A 52 -0.52 -9.46 2.17
N VAL A 53 -1.32 -8.46 1.81
CA VAL A 53 -2.25 -7.81 2.74
C VAL A 53 -3.64 -7.74 2.12
N THR A 54 -4.65 -7.67 2.96
CA THR A 54 -6.00 -7.30 2.55
C THR A 54 -6.12 -5.79 2.71
N ILE A 55 -6.37 -5.08 1.63
CA ILE A 55 -6.37 -3.62 1.65
C ILE A 55 -7.64 -3.08 0.99
N ALA A 56 -8.08 -1.90 1.44
CA ALA A 56 -9.26 -1.25 0.89
C ALA A 56 -9.04 -0.90 -0.59
N LYS A 57 -10.07 -1.10 -1.40
CA LYS A 57 -10.05 -0.75 -2.82
C LYS A 57 -11.27 0.07 -3.18
N THR A 58 -11.21 0.73 -4.34
CA THR A 58 -12.39 1.36 -4.91
C THR A 58 -13.47 0.30 -5.12
N SER A 59 -14.63 0.48 -4.52
CA SER A 59 -15.65 -0.58 -4.48
C SER A 59 -16.22 -0.90 -5.86
N ALA A 60 -16.45 0.09 -6.68
CA ALA A 60 -17.03 -0.10 -8.02
C ALA A 60 -15.96 -0.45 -9.06
N LEU A 61 -15.06 -1.37 -8.70
CA LEU A 61 -13.93 -1.73 -9.56
C LEU A 61 -13.65 -3.22 -9.45
N ALA A 62 -13.71 -3.92 -10.57
CA ALA A 62 -13.33 -5.32 -10.61
C ALA A 62 -11.82 -5.43 -10.81
N ILE A 63 -11.18 -6.30 -10.05
CA ILE A 63 -9.73 -6.52 -10.11
C ILE A 63 -9.48 -7.99 -10.40
N ALA A 64 -8.58 -8.26 -11.33
CA ALA A 64 -8.15 -9.61 -11.65
C ALA A 64 -6.79 -9.89 -11.01
N ILE A 65 -6.50 -11.16 -10.79
CA ILE A 65 -5.19 -11.56 -10.26
C ILE A 65 -4.09 -11.03 -11.19
N GLY A 66 -3.06 -10.45 -10.59
CA GLY A 66 -1.94 -9.90 -11.33
C GLY A 66 -2.11 -8.46 -11.79
N ASP A 67 -3.27 -7.85 -11.59
CA ASP A 67 -3.45 -6.44 -11.95
C ASP A 67 -2.56 -5.55 -11.09
N ARG A 68 -1.98 -4.54 -11.72
CA ARG A 68 -1.23 -3.54 -10.98
C ARG A 68 -2.17 -2.67 -10.18
N LEU A 69 -1.82 -2.41 -8.93
CA LEU A 69 -2.63 -1.60 -8.03
C LEU A 69 -1.90 -0.33 -7.67
N PHE A 70 -2.62 0.78 -7.73
CA PHE A 70 -2.09 2.11 -7.52
C PHE A 70 -2.74 2.74 -6.30
N TRP A 71 -1.99 3.55 -5.58
CA TRP A 71 -2.46 4.13 -4.32
C TRP A 71 -3.18 5.46 -4.55
N ASP A 72 -4.43 5.52 -4.10
CA ASP A 72 -5.22 6.74 -4.08
C ASP A 72 -5.18 7.32 -2.67
N ALA A 73 -4.32 8.31 -2.46
CA ALA A 73 -4.13 8.90 -1.14
C ALA A 73 -5.33 9.73 -0.69
N THR A 74 -6.11 10.22 -1.61
CA THR A 74 -7.31 11.00 -1.28
C THR A 74 -8.37 10.16 -0.58
N ASN A 75 -8.58 8.94 -1.08
CA ASN A 75 -9.61 8.05 -0.55
C ASN A 75 -9.03 6.92 0.29
N SER A 76 -7.70 6.82 0.40
CA SER A 76 -6.99 5.78 1.14
C SER A 76 -7.38 4.38 0.67
N VAL A 77 -7.42 4.20 -0.63
CA VAL A 77 -7.75 2.92 -1.28
C VAL A 77 -6.80 2.66 -2.43
N VAL A 78 -6.78 1.40 -2.91
CA VAL A 78 -6.08 1.07 -4.15
C VAL A 78 -7.05 0.98 -5.31
N ASN A 79 -6.55 1.24 -6.50
CA ASN A 79 -7.32 1.13 -7.73
C ASN A 79 -6.39 0.76 -8.90
N LYS A 80 -6.90 0.81 -10.12
CA LYS A 80 -6.12 0.48 -11.32
C LYS A 80 -5.75 1.70 -12.15
N THR A 81 -5.93 2.90 -11.61
CA THR A 81 -5.63 4.14 -12.30
C THR A 81 -4.15 4.46 -12.15
N SER A 82 -3.41 4.48 -13.26
CA SER A 82 -1.97 4.74 -13.22
C SER A 82 -1.62 6.22 -13.19
N VAL A 83 -2.45 7.05 -13.78
CA VAL A 83 -2.14 8.47 -13.97
C VAL A 83 -2.14 9.19 -12.62
N GLY A 84 -1.01 9.80 -12.29
CA GLY A 84 -0.88 10.57 -11.06
C GLY A 84 -0.77 9.74 -9.79
N GLN A 85 -0.68 8.42 -9.90
CA GLN A 85 -0.62 7.54 -8.74
C GLN A 85 0.56 6.57 -8.85
N GLN A 86 1.07 6.18 -7.69
CA GLN A 86 2.20 5.25 -7.62
C GLN A 86 1.70 3.82 -7.54
N CYS A 87 2.32 2.94 -8.32
CA CYS A 87 2.06 1.52 -8.23
C CYS A 87 2.63 1.00 -6.91
N VAL A 88 1.78 0.41 -6.07
CA VAL A 88 2.18 -0.04 -4.75
C VAL A 88 2.10 -1.55 -4.58
N GLY A 89 1.60 -2.25 -5.58
CA GLY A 89 1.54 -3.70 -5.52
C GLY A 89 0.80 -4.29 -6.69
N VAL A 90 0.60 -5.59 -6.62
CA VAL A 90 -0.20 -6.32 -7.61
C VAL A 90 -1.24 -7.16 -6.87
N ALA A 91 -2.37 -7.39 -7.53
CA ALA A 91 -3.44 -8.18 -6.93
C ALA A 91 -3.00 -9.64 -6.79
N PHE A 92 -3.09 -10.17 -5.58
CA PHE A 92 -2.80 -11.57 -5.29
C PHE A 92 -4.00 -12.45 -5.62
N SER A 93 -5.20 -11.89 -5.54
CA SER A 93 -6.42 -12.60 -5.88
C SER A 93 -7.39 -11.65 -6.57
N ALA A 94 -8.38 -12.21 -7.26
CA ALA A 94 -9.40 -11.39 -7.90
C ALA A 94 -10.31 -10.77 -6.86
N ALA A 95 -10.84 -9.58 -7.15
CA ALA A 95 -11.84 -8.93 -6.32
C ALA A 95 -12.96 -8.42 -7.21
N ALA A 96 -14.17 -8.80 -6.88
CA ALA A 96 -15.34 -8.48 -7.69
C ALA A 96 -15.75 -7.02 -7.52
N ASN A 97 -16.53 -6.53 -8.46
CA ASN A 97 -17.27 -5.29 -8.35
C ASN A 97 -18.70 -5.64 -7.92
N PRO A 98 -19.22 -5.19 -6.79
CA PRO A 98 -18.60 -4.29 -5.82
C PRO A 98 -17.97 -5.07 -4.66
N SER A 99 -16.73 -4.79 -4.37
CA SER A 99 -16.06 -5.35 -3.22
C SER A 99 -15.25 -4.24 -2.59
N SER A 100 -15.14 -4.21 -1.27
CA SER A 100 -14.46 -3.11 -0.59
C SER A 100 -12.98 -3.38 -0.34
N THR A 101 -12.51 -4.62 -0.56
CA THR A 101 -11.12 -4.97 -0.30
C THR A 101 -10.58 -5.88 -1.40
N VAL A 102 -9.26 -5.96 -1.45
CA VAL A 102 -8.54 -6.86 -2.34
C VAL A 102 -7.30 -7.36 -1.61
N GLN A 103 -6.89 -8.58 -1.91
CA GLN A 103 -5.61 -9.08 -1.41
C GLN A 103 -4.53 -8.63 -2.37
N MET A 104 -3.52 -7.95 -1.84
CA MET A 104 -2.47 -7.33 -2.62
C MET A 104 -1.10 -7.76 -2.11
N LYS A 105 -0.22 -8.12 -3.05
CA LYS A 105 1.18 -8.31 -2.72
C LYS A 105 1.86 -6.94 -2.83
N ILE A 106 2.36 -6.45 -1.69
CA ILE A 106 3.01 -5.14 -1.65
C ILE A 106 4.32 -5.22 -2.41
N GLY A 107 4.64 -4.17 -3.16
CA GLY A 107 5.91 -4.06 -3.84
C GLY A 107 6.23 -2.60 -4.12
N GLN A 108 7.52 -2.29 -4.19
CA GLN A 108 7.99 -0.95 -4.50
C GLN A 108 8.25 -0.88 -6.00
N TYR A 109 7.17 -0.91 -6.75
CA TYR A 109 7.26 -1.00 -8.19
C TYR A 109 7.61 0.34 -8.82
N LEU A 110 7.90 0.29 -10.09
CA LEU A 110 8.25 1.50 -10.84
C LEU A 110 7.15 2.54 -10.73
N PRO A 111 7.47 3.81 -10.99
CA PRO A 111 6.47 4.87 -10.92
C PRO A 111 5.23 4.55 -11.73
N ALA A 112 4.17 5.28 -11.43
CA ALA A 112 2.93 5.13 -12.18
C ALA A 112 3.21 5.15 -13.67
N ALA A 113 2.52 4.30 -14.38
CA ALA A 113 2.68 4.26 -15.83
C ALA A 113 2.32 5.61 -16.43
N THR A 114 3.07 5.98 -17.38
CA THR A 114 2.86 7.25 -18.06
C THR A 114 2.18 7.03 -19.41
#